data_7f29e2e0b322678a318247b5c56d3579
#
_entry.id   7f29e2e0b322678a318247b5c56d3579
#
_cell.length_a   1.000
_cell.length_b   1.000
_cell.length_c   1.000
_cell.angle_alpha   90.00
_cell.angle_beta   90.00
_cell.angle_gamma   90.00
#
_symmetry.space_group_name_H-M   'P 1'
#
loop_
_entity.id
_entity.type
_entity.pdbx_description
1 polymer ?
#
loop_
_entity_poly.entity_id
_entity_poly.type
_entity_poly.pdbx_seq_one_letter_code
_entity_poly.pdbx_strand_id
1 'polypeptide(L)' 'MLEKYRDLQEYPDVMSLKDVANYVHISKDTVRKVCLTGELKHIRIGRLYKITKESLVEFLEKNK' A
#
# COMPACT_ATOMS: atom_id res chain seq x y z
N MET A 1 1.47 15.91 -6.92
CA MET A 1 1.47 14.45 -6.94
C MET A 1 0.59 13.84 -5.87
N LEU A 2 0.67 14.33 -4.63
CA LEU A 2 -0.17 13.83 -3.54
C LEU A 2 -1.59 14.39 -3.57
N GLU A 3 -1.87 15.34 -4.45
CA GLU A 3 -3.21 15.92 -4.55
C GLU A 3 -4.27 14.91 -4.95
N LYS A 4 -3.91 13.96 -5.78
CA LYS A 4 -4.82 12.89 -6.18
C LYS A 4 -5.16 11.96 -5.03
N TYR A 5 -4.31 11.93 -4.03
CA TYR A 5 -4.40 10.98 -2.93
C TYR A 5 -4.52 11.70 -1.59
N ARG A 6 -5.34 12.73 -1.54
CA ARG A 6 -5.54 13.51 -0.32
C ARG A 6 -5.96 12.63 0.86
N ASP A 7 -6.83 11.68 0.59
CA ASP A 7 -7.33 10.79 1.62
C ASP A 7 -6.22 9.99 2.27
N LEU A 8 -5.14 9.80 1.54
CA LEU A 8 -4.00 9.04 2.04
C LEU A 8 -3.30 9.75 3.20
N GLN A 9 -3.47 11.06 3.31
CA GLN A 9 -2.87 11.84 4.39
C GLN A 9 -3.42 11.44 5.76
N GLU A 10 -4.62 10.88 5.80
CA GLU A 10 -5.22 10.42 7.04
C GLU A 10 -4.59 9.13 7.56
N TYR A 11 -3.81 8.47 6.72
CA TYR A 11 -3.14 7.24 7.10
C TYR A 11 -1.72 7.51 7.58
N PRO A 12 -1.13 6.61 8.37
CA PRO A 12 0.26 6.79 8.79
C PRO A 12 1.21 6.69 7.61
N ASP A 13 2.39 7.29 7.76
CA ASP A 13 3.40 7.27 6.69
C ASP A 13 3.79 5.85 6.30
N VAL A 14 3.77 4.94 7.27
CA VAL A 14 4.03 3.52 7.02
C VAL A 14 2.74 2.77 7.31
N MET A 15 2.18 2.15 6.27
CA MET A 15 0.88 1.50 6.33
C MET A 15 1.02 -0.01 6.46
N SER A 16 0.04 -0.62 7.11
CA SER A 16 -0.04 -2.08 7.18
C SER A 16 -0.85 -2.62 5.99
N LEU A 17 -0.90 -3.96 5.87
CA LEU A 17 -1.75 -4.57 4.84
C LEU A 17 -3.21 -4.12 4.99
N LYS A 18 -3.66 -4.05 6.23
CA LYS A 18 -5.03 -3.64 6.51
C LYS A 18 -5.29 -2.22 6.05
N ASP A 19 -4.36 -1.32 6.31
CA ASP A 19 -4.50 0.07 5.92
C ASP A 19 -4.58 0.20 4.40
N VAL A 20 -3.70 -0.50 3.69
CA VAL A 20 -3.70 -0.46 2.23
C VAL A 20 -5.00 -1.06 1.69
N ALA A 21 -5.42 -2.19 2.26
CA ALA A 21 -6.65 -2.85 1.83
C ALA A 21 -7.86 -1.92 2.00
N ASN A 22 -7.92 -1.22 3.14
CA ASN A 22 -9.00 -0.26 3.39
C ASN A 22 -8.96 0.89 2.41
N TYR A 23 -7.78 1.40 2.12
CA TYR A 23 -7.65 2.53 1.22
C TYR A 23 -8.04 2.20 -0.21
N VAL A 24 -7.60 1.06 -0.73
CA VAL A 24 -7.87 0.68 -2.11
C VAL A 24 -9.10 -0.22 -2.26
N HIS A 25 -9.77 -0.53 -1.17
CA HIS A 25 -11.01 -1.32 -1.17
C HIS A 25 -10.86 -2.72 -1.74
N ILE A 26 -9.80 -3.40 -1.36
CA ILE A 26 -9.58 -4.80 -1.71
C ILE A 26 -9.25 -5.58 -0.44
N SER A 27 -9.20 -6.91 -0.56
CA SER A 27 -8.91 -7.73 0.61
C SER A 27 -7.43 -7.68 0.99
N LYS A 28 -7.14 -7.96 2.26
CA LYS A 28 -5.76 -8.04 2.72
C LYS A 28 -4.98 -9.11 1.98
N ASP A 29 -5.65 -10.22 1.68
CA ASP A 29 -5.00 -11.31 0.96
C ASP A 29 -4.55 -10.87 -0.42
N THR A 30 -5.35 -10.07 -1.09
CA THR A 30 -4.98 -9.53 -2.40
C THR A 30 -3.79 -8.60 -2.29
N VAL A 31 -3.77 -7.73 -1.28
CA VAL A 31 -2.64 -6.83 -1.06
C VAL A 31 -1.37 -7.65 -0.80
N ARG A 32 -1.48 -8.69 0.02
CA ARG A 32 -0.34 -9.53 0.31
C ARG A 32 0.20 -10.21 -0.94
N LYS A 33 -0.69 -10.71 -1.80
CA LYS A 33 -0.28 -11.33 -3.06
C LYS A 33 0.47 -10.36 -3.95
N VAL A 34 -0.01 -9.14 -4.03
CA VAL A 34 0.65 -8.10 -4.84
C VAL A 34 2.04 -7.79 -4.27
N CYS A 35 2.17 -7.76 -2.94
CA CYS A 35 3.47 -7.59 -2.31
C CYS A 35 4.41 -8.74 -2.66
N LEU A 36 3.90 -9.97 -2.60
CA LEU A 36 4.71 -11.15 -2.86
C LEU A 36 5.18 -11.23 -4.31
N THR A 37 4.41 -10.71 -5.25
CA THR A 37 4.81 -10.67 -6.66
C THR A 37 5.86 -9.59 -6.93
N GLY A 38 6.08 -8.69 -5.98
CA GLY A 38 7.05 -7.63 -6.15
C GLY A 38 6.48 -6.38 -6.82
N GLU A 39 5.22 -6.39 -7.19
CA GLU A 39 4.60 -5.23 -7.82
C GLU A 39 4.45 -4.05 -6.88
N LEU A 40 4.19 -4.34 -5.60
CA LEU A 40 4.08 -3.32 -4.58
C LEU A 40 5.28 -3.40 -3.65
N LYS A 41 6.09 -2.38 -3.66
CA LYS A 41 7.26 -2.34 -2.80
C LYS A 41 6.83 -2.29 -1.34
N HIS A 42 7.46 -3.08 -0.53
CA HIS A 42 7.11 -3.19 0.88
C HIS A 42 8.34 -3.56 1.70
N ILE A 43 8.21 -3.40 3.01
CA ILE A 43 9.24 -3.80 3.96
C ILE A 43 8.61 -4.88 4.82
N ARG A 44 9.31 -6.00 4.97
CA ARG A 44 8.82 -7.08 5.80
C ARG A 44 9.63 -7.15 7.09
N ILE A 45 8.92 -7.07 8.22
CA ILE A 45 9.54 -7.17 9.53
C ILE A 45 8.86 -8.33 10.25
N GLY A 46 9.56 -9.47 10.32
CA GLY A 46 8.96 -10.69 10.84
C GLY A 46 7.75 -11.09 9.99
N ARG A 47 6.58 -11.07 10.59
CA ARG A 47 5.32 -11.40 9.90
C ARG A 47 4.58 -10.17 9.40
N LEU A 48 5.10 -8.99 9.73
CA LEU A 48 4.42 -7.75 9.37
C LEU A 48 4.89 -7.24 8.02
N TYR A 49 3.94 -6.76 7.24
CA TYR A 49 4.21 -6.09 5.98
C TYR A 49 3.98 -4.60 6.20
N LYS A 50 4.97 -3.81 5.83
CA LYS A 50 4.89 -2.35 5.96
C LYS A 50 5.04 -1.73 4.59
N ILE A 51 4.10 -0.88 4.24
CA ILE A 51 4.08 -0.24 2.92
C ILE A 51 4.09 1.28 3.14
N THR A 52 5.06 1.97 2.55
CA THR A 52 5.09 3.42 2.66
C THR A 52 4.05 4.03 1.73
N LYS A 53 3.61 5.24 2.06
CA LYS A 53 2.67 5.95 1.19
C LYS A 53 3.25 6.14 -0.20
N GLU A 54 4.55 6.42 -0.27
CA GLU A 54 5.22 6.61 -1.55
C GLU A 54 5.16 5.34 -2.40
N SER A 55 5.41 4.19 -1.78
CA SER A 55 5.33 2.92 -2.50
C SER A 55 3.93 2.65 -3.01
N LEU A 56 2.94 2.96 -2.19
CA LEU A 56 1.55 2.76 -2.57
C LEU A 56 1.17 3.66 -3.75
N VAL A 57 1.54 4.94 -3.69
CA VAL A 57 1.25 5.87 -4.78
C VAL A 57 1.93 5.41 -6.06
N GLU A 58 3.17 4.97 -5.97
CA GLU A 58 3.89 4.47 -7.13
C GLU A 58 3.18 3.26 -7.75
N PHE A 59 2.72 2.35 -6.91
CA PHE A 59 1.98 1.19 -7.37
C PHE A 59 0.68 1.60 -8.06
N LEU A 60 -0.06 2.52 -7.48
CA LEU A 60 -1.33 2.98 -8.04
C LEU A 60 -1.12 3.70 -9.38
N GLU A 61 -0.06 4.47 -9.49
CA GLU A 61 0.24 5.16 -10.75
C GLU A 61 0.66 4.20 -11.85
N LYS A 62 1.33 3.12 -11.49
CA LYS A 62 1.72 2.09 -12.43
C LYS A 62 0.53 1.31 -12.98
N ASN A 63 -0.52 1.19 -12.19
CA ASN A 63 -1.67 0.35 -12.51
C ASN A 63 -2.89 1.14 -12.93
N LYS A 64 -2.67 2.25 -13.55
CA LYS A 64 -3.77 3.03 -14.12
C LYS A 64 -4.37 2.35 -15.32
#